data_59eb645ab7a6473bdc50ba20c7afa8e2
#
_entry.id   59eb645ab7a6473bdc50ba20c7afa8e2
#
_cell.length_a   1.000
_cell.length_b   1.000
_cell.length_c   1.000
_cell.angle_alpha   90.00
_cell.angle_beta   90.00
_cell.angle_gamma   90.00
#
_symmetry.space_group_name_H-M   'P 1'
#
loop_
_entity.id
_entity.type
_entity.pdbx_description
1 polymer ?
#
loop_
_entity_poly.entity_id
_entity_poly.type
_entity_poly.pdbx_seq_one_letter_code
_entity_poly.pdbx_strand_id
1 'polypeptide(L)'
;MIKSHPMNTENSGSDILEDQHDLHEIIRQAKSAYDAQEIIHCPFFEGPVTLSADGFYHLTNKPNRQPRNVNEQKLKLRLLKKALRIIRKTGTIQEYRCNMEKFGGPAKDGFTKMKQVEHWAFHHIVGEKKQFLIRVIVRRIGDGKIHFWSVMPHGRIDRQKLYQQGIEVD
;
A
#
# COMPACT_ATOMS: atom_id res chain seq x y z
N MET A 1 41.29 39.58 -4.31
CA MET A 1 41.48 38.33 -3.55
C MET A 1 40.12 37.70 -3.32
N ILE A 2 39.78 36.70 -4.13
CA ILE A 2 38.52 35.96 -4.03
C ILE A 2 38.83 34.66 -3.28
N LYS A 3 38.30 34.52 -2.07
CA LYS A 3 38.42 33.29 -1.28
C LYS A 3 37.42 32.27 -1.82
N SER A 4 37.92 31.25 -2.49
CA SER A 4 37.16 30.05 -2.84
C SER A 4 36.91 29.20 -1.57
N HIS A 5 35.64 28.94 -1.27
CA HIS A 5 35.24 27.95 -0.26
C HIS A 5 35.29 26.57 -0.92
N PRO A 6 35.86 25.55 -0.28
CA PRO A 6 35.75 24.18 -0.79
C PRO A 6 34.33 23.66 -0.54
N MET A 7 33.69 23.18 -1.61
CA MET A 7 32.44 22.40 -1.52
C MET A 7 32.75 21.05 -0.85
N ASN A 8 32.12 20.83 0.28
CA ASN A 8 32.18 19.58 1.02
C ASN A 8 31.28 18.54 0.32
N THR A 9 31.85 17.61 -0.44
CA THR A 9 31.15 16.58 -1.21
C THR A 9 31.22 15.17 -0.59
N GLU A 10 31.51 15.03 0.69
CA GLU A 10 31.75 13.72 1.31
C GLU A 10 30.58 13.11 2.11
N ASN A 11 29.40 13.75 2.17
CA ASN A 11 28.33 13.31 3.07
C ASN A 11 27.18 12.52 2.39
N SER A 12 27.22 12.23 1.09
CA SER A 12 26.09 11.62 0.39
C SER A 12 26.10 10.08 0.41
N GLY A 13 27.24 9.45 0.59
CA GLY A 13 27.36 7.99 0.54
C GLY A 13 26.94 7.27 1.82
N SER A 14 27.30 7.83 2.97
CA SER A 14 26.96 7.27 4.29
C SER A 14 25.45 7.35 4.57
N ASP A 15 24.82 8.47 4.22
CA ASP A 15 23.38 8.69 4.43
C ASP A 15 22.52 7.72 3.59
N ILE A 16 22.95 7.40 2.35
CA ILE A 16 22.26 6.45 1.48
C ILE A 16 22.37 5.03 2.03
N LEU A 17 23.53 4.63 2.53
CA LEU A 17 23.75 3.30 3.11
C LEU A 17 22.97 3.11 4.43
N GLU A 18 22.92 4.14 5.27
CA GLU A 18 22.16 4.13 6.52
C GLU A 18 20.65 4.06 6.24
N ASP A 19 20.16 4.82 5.27
CA ASP A 19 18.76 4.80 4.81
C ASP A 19 18.34 3.44 4.24
N GLN A 20 19.22 2.76 3.52
CA GLN A 20 18.97 1.42 2.99
C GLN A 20 18.97 0.35 4.09
N HIS A 21 19.90 0.43 5.04
CA HIS A 21 19.95 -0.49 6.18
C HIS A 21 18.68 -0.37 7.04
N ASP A 22 18.23 0.83 7.33
CA ASP A 22 16.97 1.09 8.04
C ASP A 22 15.75 0.52 7.28
N LEU A 23 15.71 0.66 5.95
CA LEU A 23 14.63 0.11 5.13
C LEU A 23 14.59 -1.43 5.21
N HIS A 24 15.73 -2.12 5.13
CA HIS A 24 15.79 -3.58 5.22
C HIS A 24 15.24 -4.09 6.55
N GLU A 25 15.60 -3.43 7.65
CA GLU A 25 15.10 -3.79 8.98
C GLU A 25 13.58 -3.56 9.09
N ILE A 26 13.07 -2.44 8.56
CA ILE A 26 11.62 -2.16 8.52
C ILE A 26 10.89 -3.22 7.71
N ILE A 27 11.42 -3.60 6.53
CA ILE A 27 10.84 -4.66 5.69
C ILE A 27 10.80 -5.98 6.46
N ARG A 28 11.90 -6.37 7.10
CA ARG A 28 12.01 -7.62 7.86
C ARG A 28 10.98 -7.69 8.99
N GLN A 29 10.87 -6.64 9.78
CA GLN A 29 9.90 -6.55 10.88
C GLN A 29 8.46 -6.56 10.37
N ALA A 30 8.16 -5.77 9.35
CA ALA A 30 6.83 -5.71 8.75
C ALA A 30 6.43 -7.06 8.14
N LYS A 31 7.37 -7.74 7.46
CA LYS A 31 7.13 -9.06 6.86
C LYS A 31 6.86 -10.11 7.92
N SER A 32 7.65 -10.16 8.98
CA SER A 32 7.44 -11.07 10.10
C SER A 32 6.05 -10.89 10.73
N ALA A 33 5.66 -9.64 10.99
CA ALA A 33 4.34 -9.34 11.56
C ALA A 33 3.19 -9.64 10.59
N TYR A 34 3.41 -9.52 9.29
CA TYR A 34 2.43 -9.82 8.25
C TYR A 34 2.23 -11.32 8.11
N ASP A 35 3.32 -12.10 8.03
CA ASP A 35 3.26 -13.55 7.86
C ASP A 35 2.74 -14.28 9.10
N ALA A 36 2.90 -13.70 10.28
CA ALA A 36 2.33 -14.24 11.51
C ALA A 36 0.78 -14.22 11.54
N GLN A 37 0.16 -13.55 10.57
CA GLN A 37 -1.29 -13.37 10.50
C GLN A 37 -1.77 -13.68 9.08
N GLU A 38 -2.06 -14.93 8.78
CA GLU A 38 -2.53 -15.32 7.44
C GLU A 38 -3.89 -14.72 7.08
N ILE A 39 -4.74 -14.53 8.07
CA ILE A 39 -6.14 -14.13 7.89
C ILE A 39 -6.55 -13.11 8.95
N ILE A 40 -7.34 -12.12 8.53
CA ILE A 40 -7.96 -11.13 9.41
C ILE A 40 -9.46 -11.15 9.18
N HIS A 41 -10.26 -11.34 10.23
CA HIS A 41 -11.70 -11.16 10.16
C HIS A 41 -12.03 -9.68 9.95
N CYS A 42 -12.84 -9.37 8.93
CA CYS A 42 -13.33 -8.03 8.63
C CYS A 42 -14.85 -7.97 8.83
N PRO A 43 -15.35 -7.14 9.75
CA PRO A 43 -16.78 -7.04 10.02
C PRO A 43 -17.61 -6.64 8.79
N PHE A 44 -17.08 -5.76 7.92
CA PHE A 44 -17.78 -5.34 6.70
C PHE A 44 -18.12 -6.52 5.77
N PHE A 45 -17.22 -7.50 5.65
CA PHE A 45 -17.44 -8.69 4.81
C PHE A 45 -18.07 -9.86 5.59
N GLU A 46 -18.24 -9.71 6.90
CA GLU A 46 -18.61 -10.82 7.80
C GLU A 46 -17.72 -12.06 7.60
N GLY A 47 -16.47 -11.85 7.19
CA GLY A 47 -15.58 -12.91 6.75
C GLY A 47 -14.09 -12.53 6.72
N PRO A 48 -13.28 -13.46 6.22
CA PRO A 48 -11.84 -13.33 6.22
C PRO A 48 -11.31 -12.41 5.12
N VAL A 49 -10.31 -11.59 5.46
CA VAL A 49 -9.39 -10.94 4.52
C VAL A 49 -8.04 -11.64 4.63
N THR A 50 -7.57 -12.18 3.54
CA THR A 50 -6.28 -12.90 3.46
C THR A 50 -5.12 -11.92 3.35
N LEU A 51 -4.03 -12.19 4.04
CA LEU A 51 -2.76 -11.48 3.88
C LEU A 51 -1.89 -12.24 2.86
N SER A 52 -1.98 -11.86 1.60
CA SER A 52 -1.28 -12.55 0.51
C SER A 52 0.12 -11.99 0.29
N ALA A 53 1.01 -12.81 -0.30
CA ALA A 53 2.34 -12.36 -0.72
C ALA A 53 2.27 -11.17 -1.69
N ASP A 54 1.30 -11.15 -2.60
CA ASP A 54 1.07 -10.04 -3.54
C ASP A 54 0.73 -8.74 -2.82
N GLY A 55 -0.11 -8.78 -1.78
CA GLY A 55 -0.45 -7.61 -0.98
C GLY A 55 0.78 -7.03 -0.28
N PHE A 56 1.65 -7.87 0.28
CA PHE A 56 2.90 -7.40 0.86
C PHE A 56 3.86 -6.84 -0.21
N TYR A 57 4.00 -7.54 -1.34
CA TYR A 57 4.82 -7.09 -2.46
C TYR A 57 4.40 -5.70 -2.96
N HIS A 58 3.10 -5.42 -3.00
CA HIS A 58 2.57 -4.13 -3.44
C HIS A 58 2.91 -2.97 -2.49
N LEU A 59 3.28 -3.22 -1.24
CA LEU A 59 3.76 -2.18 -0.32
C LEU A 59 5.14 -1.65 -0.73
N THR A 60 5.99 -2.50 -1.28
CA THR A 60 7.37 -2.16 -1.67
C THR A 60 7.53 -1.90 -3.16
N ASN A 61 6.60 -2.38 -3.99
CA ASN A 61 6.67 -2.30 -5.45
C ASN A 61 5.41 -1.66 -6.04
N LYS A 62 5.57 -1.08 -7.21
CA LYS A 62 4.48 -0.55 -8.04
C LYS A 62 3.82 -1.67 -8.86
N PRO A 63 2.61 -1.45 -9.44
CA PRO A 63 1.96 -2.45 -10.29
C PRO A 63 2.81 -2.91 -11.49
N ASN A 64 3.67 -2.05 -12.01
CA ASN A 64 4.61 -2.36 -13.09
C ASN A 64 5.87 -3.12 -12.62
N ARG A 65 5.87 -3.64 -11.38
CA ARG A 65 6.94 -4.38 -10.71
C ARG A 65 8.21 -3.56 -10.40
N GLN A 66 8.22 -2.26 -10.66
CA GLN A 66 9.33 -1.41 -10.25
C GLN A 66 9.28 -1.14 -8.74
N PRO A 67 10.42 -1.09 -8.04
CA PRO A 67 10.43 -0.73 -6.64
C PRO A 67 9.92 0.71 -6.45
N ARG A 68 9.19 0.93 -5.37
CA ARG A 68 8.83 2.28 -4.92
C ARG A 68 10.08 2.98 -4.38
N ASN A 69 10.08 4.30 -4.33
CA ASN A 69 11.16 5.00 -3.65
C ASN A 69 11.20 4.63 -2.15
N VAL A 70 12.38 4.80 -1.52
CA VAL A 70 12.63 4.38 -0.14
C VAL A 70 11.64 4.99 0.85
N ASN A 71 11.35 6.28 0.72
CA ASN A 71 10.43 6.98 1.61
C ASN A 71 8.99 6.48 1.50
N GLU A 72 8.54 6.17 0.30
CA GLU A 72 7.21 5.60 0.06
C GLU A 72 7.11 4.19 0.65
N GLN A 73 8.14 3.35 0.47
CA GLN A 73 8.21 2.03 1.09
C GLN A 73 8.15 2.12 2.61
N LYS A 74 9.02 2.93 3.23
CA LYS A 74 9.04 3.14 4.68
C LYS A 74 7.68 3.61 5.20
N LEU A 75 7.04 4.54 4.51
CA LEU A 75 5.73 5.05 4.89
C LEU A 75 4.65 3.96 4.87
N LYS A 76 4.53 3.21 3.77
CA LYS A 76 3.54 2.13 3.63
C LYS A 76 3.76 1.03 4.67
N LEU A 77 5.00 0.61 4.88
CA LEU A 77 5.34 -0.43 5.86
C LEU A 77 5.03 0.01 7.31
N ARG A 78 5.31 1.27 7.67
CA ARG A 78 4.96 1.83 8.99
C ARG A 78 3.45 1.93 9.18
N LEU A 79 2.67 2.16 8.12
CA LEU A 79 1.22 2.19 8.16
C LEU A 79 0.58 0.80 8.22
N LEU A 80 1.29 -0.26 7.85
CA LEU A 80 0.76 -1.62 7.76
C LEU A 80 0.05 -2.08 9.03
N LYS A 81 0.68 -1.93 10.19
CA LYS A 81 0.07 -2.34 11.48
C LYS A 81 -1.26 -1.61 11.76
N LYS A 82 -1.35 -0.34 11.38
CA LYS A 82 -2.59 0.43 11.50
C LYS A 82 -3.64 -0.06 10.49
N ALA A 83 -3.24 -0.33 9.24
CA ALA A 83 -4.11 -0.88 8.22
C ALA A 83 -4.76 -2.21 8.64
N LEU A 84 -3.97 -3.15 9.16
CA LEU A 84 -4.48 -4.43 9.64
C LEU A 84 -5.46 -4.27 10.82
N ARG A 85 -5.23 -3.29 11.69
CA ARG A 85 -6.15 -2.96 12.79
C ARG A 85 -7.47 -2.35 12.26
N ILE A 86 -7.40 -1.52 11.22
CA ILE A 86 -8.59 -0.93 10.60
C ILE A 86 -9.45 -2.01 9.98
N ILE A 87 -8.88 -2.95 9.22
CA ILE A 87 -9.62 -4.06 8.62
C ILE A 87 -10.39 -4.85 9.69
N ARG A 88 -9.79 -5.10 10.87
CA ARG A 88 -10.44 -5.82 11.97
C ARG A 88 -11.63 -5.10 12.60
N LYS A 89 -11.74 -3.80 12.42
CA LYS A 89 -12.73 -2.97 13.13
C LYS A 89 -13.76 -2.33 12.22
N THR A 90 -13.49 -2.31 10.91
CA THR A 90 -14.35 -1.57 9.99
C THR A 90 -15.62 -2.35 9.64
N GLY A 91 -16.77 -1.68 9.80
CA GLY A 91 -18.06 -2.20 9.37
C GLY A 91 -18.65 -1.45 8.17
N THR A 92 -17.92 -0.46 7.62
CA THR A 92 -18.38 0.37 6.50
C THR A 92 -17.27 0.62 5.51
N ILE A 93 -17.62 0.81 4.24
CA ILE A 93 -16.68 1.22 3.18
C ILE A 93 -16.94 2.65 2.76
N GLN A 94 -15.92 3.32 2.26
CA GLN A 94 -16.01 4.65 1.69
C GLN A 94 -15.92 4.64 0.17
N GLU A 95 -15.20 3.66 -0.41
CA GLU A 95 -15.07 3.54 -1.85
C GLU A 95 -15.23 2.08 -2.29
N TYR A 96 -15.88 1.88 -3.43
CA TYR A 96 -15.98 0.59 -4.11
C TYR A 96 -15.78 0.78 -5.61
N ARG A 97 -15.01 -0.12 -6.20
CA ARG A 97 -14.81 -0.17 -7.63
C ARG A 97 -14.75 -1.60 -8.14
N CYS A 98 -15.33 -1.81 -9.32
CA CYS A 98 -15.31 -3.08 -10.01
C CYS A 98 -14.95 -2.84 -11.48
N ASN A 99 -13.85 -3.45 -11.93
CA ASN A 99 -13.35 -3.32 -13.29
C ASN A 99 -13.02 -4.69 -13.89
N MET A 100 -13.02 -4.78 -15.23
CA MET A 100 -12.43 -5.91 -15.94
C MET A 100 -10.96 -5.62 -16.22
N GLU A 101 -10.07 -6.48 -15.74
CA GLU A 101 -8.62 -6.33 -15.90
C GLU A 101 -8.02 -7.50 -16.68
N LYS A 102 -6.96 -7.22 -17.44
CA LYS A 102 -6.20 -8.24 -18.16
C LYS A 102 -5.29 -9.01 -17.22
N PHE A 103 -5.31 -10.32 -17.31
CA PHE A 103 -4.46 -11.22 -16.51
C PHE A 103 -3.61 -12.11 -17.39
N GLY A 104 -2.29 -12.05 -17.19
CA GLY A 104 -1.31 -12.81 -17.97
C GLY A 104 -1.03 -12.21 -19.35
N GLY A 105 -0.22 -12.92 -20.12
CA GLY A 105 0.04 -12.61 -21.51
C GLY A 105 -1.06 -13.15 -22.43
N PRO A 106 -1.02 -12.78 -23.73
CA PRO A 106 -1.92 -13.36 -24.72
C PRO A 106 -1.71 -14.87 -24.82
N ALA A 107 -2.81 -15.60 -24.90
CA ALA A 107 -2.80 -17.04 -25.19
C ALA A 107 -2.38 -17.31 -26.64
N LYS A 108 -2.23 -18.58 -27.04
CA LYS A 108 -1.84 -18.96 -28.41
C LYS A 108 -2.80 -18.47 -29.49
N ASP A 109 -4.04 -18.23 -29.13
CA ASP A 109 -5.11 -17.68 -29.98
C ASP A 109 -5.12 -16.15 -30.04
N GLY A 110 -4.16 -15.49 -29.37
CA GLY A 110 -4.03 -14.03 -29.30
C GLY A 110 -4.93 -13.34 -28.26
N PHE A 111 -5.81 -14.08 -27.57
CA PHE A 111 -6.69 -13.49 -26.56
C PHE A 111 -6.02 -13.41 -25.19
N THR A 112 -6.25 -12.31 -24.50
CA THR A 112 -5.82 -12.13 -23.10
C THR A 112 -7.00 -12.40 -22.18
N LYS A 113 -6.76 -13.22 -21.15
CA LYS A 113 -7.78 -13.52 -20.14
C LYS A 113 -8.17 -12.26 -19.39
N MET A 114 -9.47 -11.99 -19.35
CA MET A 114 -10.04 -10.91 -18.54
C MET A 114 -10.64 -11.48 -17.26
N LYS A 115 -10.47 -10.77 -16.16
CA LYS A 115 -11.10 -11.10 -14.87
C LYS A 115 -11.71 -9.84 -14.29
N GLN A 116 -12.83 -10.02 -13.61
CA GLN A 116 -13.42 -8.98 -12.77
C GLN A 116 -12.51 -8.76 -11.56
N VAL A 117 -12.20 -7.50 -11.27
CA VAL A 117 -11.41 -7.10 -10.10
C VAL A 117 -12.21 -6.09 -9.31
N GLU A 118 -12.40 -6.39 -8.06
CA GLU A 118 -13.12 -5.53 -7.11
C GLU A 118 -12.14 -4.96 -6.12
N HIS A 119 -12.29 -3.68 -5.84
CA HIS A 119 -11.54 -2.96 -4.81
C HIS A 119 -12.51 -2.31 -3.84
N TRP A 120 -12.22 -2.43 -2.55
CA TRP A 120 -12.91 -1.73 -1.47
C TRP A 120 -11.89 -0.92 -0.70
N ALA A 121 -12.21 0.35 -0.41
CA ALA A 121 -11.36 1.20 0.37
C ALA A 121 -12.02 1.64 1.68
N PHE A 122 -11.28 1.50 2.76
CA PHE A 122 -11.63 1.96 4.10
C PHE A 122 -10.81 3.19 4.43
N HIS A 123 -11.50 4.28 4.74
CA HIS A 123 -10.83 5.50 5.17
C HIS A 123 -10.81 5.59 6.69
N HIS A 124 -9.69 6.00 7.25
CA HIS A 124 -9.54 6.18 8.68
C HIS A 124 -8.64 7.37 9.01
N ILE A 125 -9.07 8.16 9.99
CA ILE A 125 -8.27 9.29 10.49
C ILE A 125 -7.30 8.77 11.53
N VAL A 126 -6.02 9.09 11.36
CA VAL A 126 -4.94 8.71 12.29
C VAL A 126 -4.16 9.94 12.74
N GLY A 127 -3.55 9.84 13.92
CA GLY A 127 -2.77 10.90 14.56
C GLY A 127 -3.59 11.70 15.57
N GLU A 128 -2.95 12.06 16.67
CA GLU A 128 -3.59 12.85 17.75
C GLU A 128 -3.46 14.34 17.50
N LYS A 129 -2.21 14.83 17.30
CA LYS A 129 -1.92 16.25 17.11
C LYS A 129 -1.99 16.68 15.63
N LYS A 130 -1.49 15.85 14.73
CA LYS A 130 -1.56 16.06 13.28
C LYS A 130 -2.38 14.93 12.67
N GLN A 131 -3.66 15.19 12.48
CA GLN A 131 -4.58 14.23 11.88
C GLN A 131 -4.34 14.15 10.38
N PHE A 132 -4.25 12.94 9.88
CA PHE A 132 -4.25 12.65 8.44
C PHE A 132 -5.11 11.45 8.13
N LEU A 133 -5.65 11.44 6.94
CA LEU A 133 -6.47 10.34 6.44
C LEU A 133 -5.57 9.27 5.87
N ILE A 134 -5.82 8.01 6.22
CA ILE A 134 -5.25 6.87 5.51
C ILE A 134 -6.35 6.11 4.78
N ARG A 135 -5.99 5.55 3.64
CA ARG A 135 -6.81 4.67 2.83
C ARG A 135 -6.25 3.27 2.91
N VAL A 136 -7.07 2.31 3.28
CA VAL A 136 -6.73 0.89 3.32
C VAL A 136 -7.52 0.20 2.23
N ILE A 137 -6.85 -0.51 1.33
CA ILE A 137 -7.48 -1.14 0.17
C ILE A 137 -7.40 -2.65 0.32
N VAL A 138 -8.53 -3.31 0.10
CA VAL A 138 -8.63 -4.76 -0.10
C VAL A 138 -9.16 -5.05 -1.49
N ARG A 139 -8.80 -6.21 -2.05
CA ARG A 139 -9.09 -6.58 -3.43
C ARG A 139 -9.60 -8.01 -3.54
N ARG A 140 -10.46 -8.27 -4.51
CA ARG A 140 -10.86 -9.60 -4.96
C ARG A 140 -10.71 -9.72 -6.48
N ILE A 141 -10.24 -10.86 -6.96
CA ILE A 141 -10.11 -11.17 -8.39
C ILE A 141 -11.05 -12.32 -8.69
N GLY A 142 -12.06 -12.06 -9.52
CA GLY A 142 -13.12 -13.02 -9.83
C GLY A 142 -13.75 -13.58 -8.56
N ASP A 143 -13.93 -14.89 -8.50
CA ASP A 143 -14.50 -15.62 -7.34
C ASP A 143 -13.45 -15.96 -6.27
N GLY A 144 -12.27 -15.33 -6.32
CA GLY A 144 -11.18 -15.59 -5.39
C GLY A 144 -11.42 -15.00 -4.01
N LYS A 145 -10.45 -15.21 -3.11
CA LYS A 145 -10.48 -14.68 -1.76
C LYS A 145 -10.31 -13.17 -1.77
N ILE A 146 -10.94 -12.50 -0.81
CA ILE A 146 -10.66 -11.09 -0.51
C ILE A 146 -9.30 -11.03 0.17
N HIS A 147 -8.41 -10.17 -0.31
CA HIS A 147 -7.08 -10.02 0.26
C HIS A 147 -6.69 -8.55 0.46
N PHE A 148 -5.85 -8.31 1.46
CA PHE A 148 -5.22 -7.01 1.65
C PHE A 148 -4.40 -6.64 0.42
N TRP A 149 -4.55 -5.40 -0.06
CA TRP A 149 -3.87 -4.94 -1.25
C TRP A 149 -2.90 -3.80 -0.99
N SER A 150 -3.33 -2.76 -0.30
CA SER A 150 -2.48 -1.59 -0.08
C SER A 150 -2.91 -0.75 1.11
N VAL A 151 -2.02 0.11 1.55
CA VAL A 151 -2.30 1.22 2.47
C VAL A 151 -1.53 2.44 2.04
N MET A 152 -2.14 3.61 2.18
CA MET A 152 -1.51 4.87 1.85
C MET A 152 -2.08 6.04 2.63
N PRO A 153 -1.30 7.11 2.83
CA PRO A 153 -1.86 8.38 3.25
C PRO A 153 -2.70 8.95 2.11
N HIS A 154 -3.88 9.45 2.44
CA HIS A 154 -4.82 10.07 1.50
C HIS A 154 -4.84 11.61 1.59
N GLY A 155 -3.77 12.20 2.11
CA GLY A 155 -3.59 13.65 2.24
C GLY A 155 -4.07 14.23 3.57
N ARG A 156 -3.97 15.55 3.70
CA ARG A 156 -4.60 16.29 4.79
C ARG A 156 -6.12 16.23 4.60
N ILE A 157 -6.86 16.26 5.71
CA ILE A 157 -8.33 16.28 5.67
C ILE A 157 -8.79 17.57 5.01
N ASP A 158 -8.81 17.58 3.69
CA ASP A 158 -9.52 18.58 2.91
C ASP A 158 -10.85 17.94 2.51
N ARG A 159 -11.90 18.31 3.24
CA ARG A 159 -13.25 17.75 3.06
C ARG A 159 -13.78 17.90 1.63
N GLN A 160 -13.25 18.83 0.84
CA GLN A 160 -13.68 19.06 -0.53
C GLN A 160 -12.96 18.17 -1.55
N LYS A 161 -11.76 17.63 -1.24
CA LYS A 161 -10.98 16.80 -2.16
C LYS A 161 -11.12 15.30 -1.96
N LEU A 162 -11.83 14.85 -0.92
CA LEU A 162 -12.00 13.45 -0.56
C LEU A 162 -12.69 12.58 -1.64
N TYR A 163 -13.34 13.21 -2.61
CA TYR A 163 -14.18 12.52 -3.61
C TYR A 163 -13.60 12.51 -5.03
N GLN A 164 -12.42 13.07 -5.25
CA GLN A 164 -11.91 13.31 -6.61
C GLN A 164 -10.83 12.33 -7.11
N GLN A 165 -10.26 11.49 -6.26
CA GLN A 165 -9.22 10.53 -6.68
C GLN A 165 -9.75 9.10 -6.60
N GLY A 166 -9.69 8.40 -7.73
CA GLY A 166 -10.09 7.00 -7.81
C GLY A 166 -9.13 6.07 -7.08
N ILE A 167 -9.65 4.94 -6.58
CA ILE A 167 -8.85 3.93 -5.87
C ILE A 167 -7.90 3.13 -6.79
N GLU A 168 -8.05 3.23 -8.10
CA GLU A 168 -7.18 2.53 -9.07
C GLU A 168 -5.80 3.14 -9.18
N VAL A 169 -5.67 4.41 -8.84
CA VAL A 169 -4.40 5.16 -8.96
C VAL A 169 -3.44 4.78 -7.83
N ASP A 170 -3.94 4.07 -6.85
CA ASP A 170 -3.20 3.61 -5.69
C ASP A 170 -2.57 2.25 -5.97
#